data_6c55f38f66c50891dc35300a9ac32a8e
#
_entry.id   6c55f38f66c50891dc35300a9ac32a8e
#
_cell.length_a   1.000
_cell.length_b   1.000
_cell.length_c   1.000
_cell.angle_alpha   90.00
_cell.angle_beta   90.00
_cell.angle_gamma   90.00
#
_symmetry.space_group_name_H-M   'P 1'
#
loop_
_entity.id
_entity.type
_entity.pdbx_description
1 polymer ?
#
loop_
_entity_poly.entity_id
_entity_poly.type
_entity_poly.pdbx_seq_one_letter_code
_entity_poly.pdbx_strand_id
1 'polypeptide(L)'
;MADEIVKKRTRPDRKEALSVHTEPGDNRKYLQHSMVMLDWPDVNVREPEQVKERMGMYFALCAQDDMKPSVAGMALAFGVDRKTIWAWANGVDSKTLPAESRNLIKKAYQLLNAQMESYMQNGKINPVAGIFLMKNNMGY
;
A
#
# COMPACT_ATOMS: atom_id res chain seq x y z
N MET A 1 42.00 -8.58 -20.38
CA MET A 1 41.51 -7.40 -21.13
C MET A 1 40.32 -7.71 -21.99
N ALA A 2 40.38 -8.74 -22.82
CA ALA A 2 39.22 -9.16 -23.62
C ALA A 2 38.04 -9.58 -22.75
N ASP A 3 38.30 -10.21 -21.61
CA ASP A 3 37.26 -10.66 -20.67
C ASP A 3 36.55 -9.48 -19.98
N GLU A 4 37.23 -8.39 -19.69
CA GLU A 4 36.62 -7.20 -19.12
C GLU A 4 35.68 -6.52 -20.09
N ILE A 5 36.05 -6.48 -21.35
CA ILE A 5 35.22 -5.90 -22.42
C ILE A 5 33.96 -6.75 -22.63
N VAL A 6 34.10 -8.06 -22.58
CA VAL A 6 32.96 -8.98 -22.68
C VAL A 6 32.04 -8.82 -21.48
N LYS A 7 32.57 -8.71 -20.26
CA LYS A 7 31.75 -8.48 -19.07
C LYS A 7 30.96 -7.17 -19.15
N LYS A 8 31.55 -6.10 -19.67
CA LYS A 8 30.87 -4.80 -19.84
C LYS A 8 29.74 -4.84 -20.87
N ARG A 9 29.79 -5.79 -21.77
CA ARG A 9 28.77 -5.96 -22.81
C ARG A 9 27.72 -6.99 -22.47
N THR A 10 27.88 -7.72 -21.37
CA THR A 10 26.92 -8.71 -20.93
C THR A 10 25.63 -7.98 -20.56
N ARG A 11 24.51 -8.43 -21.09
CA ARG A 11 23.21 -7.90 -20.70
C ARG A 11 23.05 -8.08 -19.19
N PRO A 12 22.54 -7.06 -18.49
CA PRO A 12 22.22 -7.26 -17.09
C PRO A 12 21.30 -8.46 -16.97
N ASP A 13 21.54 -9.26 -15.94
CA ASP A 13 20.69 -10.40 -15.66
C ASP A 13 19.23 -9.93 -15.62
N ARG A 14 18.34 -10.71 -16.17
CA ARG A 14 16.92 -10.42 -16.20
C ARG A 14 16.36 -10.12 -14.80
N LYS A 15 16.95 -10.72 -13.77
CA LYS A 15 16.61 -10.46 -12.37
C LYS A 15 16.97 -9.04 -11.95
N GLU A 16 18.08 -8.53 -12.40
CA GLU A 16 18.50 -7.15 -12.12
C GLU A 16 17.63 -6.14 -12.86
N ALA A 17 17.33 -6.43 -14.12
CA ALA A 17 16.49 -5.57 -14.95
C ALA A 17 15.07 -5.44 -14.43
N LEU A 18 14.55 -6.46 -13.75
CA LEU A 18 13.21 -6.48 -13.17
C LEU A 18 13.18 -5.95 -11.74
N SER A 19 14.33 -5.52 -11.19
CA SER A 19 14.44 -4.98 -9.83
C SER A 19 13.88 -5.91 -8.75
N VAL A 20 14.02 -7.22 -8.94
CA VAL A 20 13.49 -8.21 -8.01
C VAL A 20 14.59 -8.60 -7.03
N HIS A 21 14.86 -7.71 -6.09
CA HIS A 21 15.81 -8.00 -5.03
C HIS A 21 15.11 -7.94 -3.69
N THR A 22 15.11 -9.09 -3.00
CA THR A 22 14.82 -9.13 -1.58
C THR A 22 16.15 -9.05 -0.84
N GLU A 23 16.26 -8.06 0.03
CA GLU A 23 17.41 -7.95 0.93
C GLU A 23 17.22 -8.88 2.13
N PRO A 24 18.30 -9.33 2.78
CA PRO A 24 18.18 -10.09 4.03
C PRO A 24 17.36 -9.32 5.06
N GLY A 25 16.33 -9.97 5.61
CA GLY A 25 15.44 -9.37 6.60
C GLY A 25 14.17 -8.74 6.06
N ASP A 26 14.04 -8.57 4.74
CA ASP A 26 12.84 -7.97 4.15
C ASP A 26 11.58 -8.77 4.46
N ASN A 27 11.62 -10.08 4.29
CA ASN A 27 10.46 -10.92 4.57
C ASN A 27 10.02 -10.84 6.02
N ARG A 28 10.99 -10.80 6.94
CA ARG A 28 10.69 -10.63 8.35
C ARG A 28 10.03 -9.29 8.60
N LYS A 29 10.57 -8.22 8.04
CA LYS A 29 10.04 -6.87 8.15
C LYS A 29 8.59 -6.79 7.66
N TYR A 30 8.33 -7.33 6.48
CA TYR A 30 6.98 -7.29 5.87
C TYR A 30 5.98 -8.10 6.67
N LEU A 31 6.37 -9.30 7.11
CA LEU A 31 5.49 -10.15 7.90
C LEU A 31 5.19 -9.54 9.28
N GLN A 32 6.20 -9.06 9.98
CA GLN A 32 6.02 -8.45 11.29
C GLN A 32 5.12 -7.21 11.22
N HIS A 33 5.33 -6.39 10.20
CA HIS A 33 4.49 -5.22 9.94
C HIS A 33 3.01 -5.61 9.78
N SER A 34 2.74 -6.60 8.94
CA SER A 34 1.36 -7.05 8.68
C SER A 34 0.76 -7.75 9.89
N MET A 35 1.54 -8.57 10.60
CA MET A 35 1.05 -9.34 11.74
C MET A 35 0.61 -8.48 12.91
N VAL A 36 1.24 -7.33 13.11
CA VAL A 36 0.82 -6.37 14.15
C VAL A 36 -0.65 -5.99 13.98
N MET A 37 -1.09 -5.79 12.75
CA MET A 37 -2.46 -5.38 12.46
C MET A 37 -3.50 -6.47 12.78
N LEU A 38 -3.10 -7.74 12.77
CA LEU A 38 -4.00 -8.84 13.11
C LEU A 38 -4.45 -8.81 14.57
N ASP A 39 -3.63 -8.23 15.45
CA ASP A 39 -3.91 -8.15 16.88
C ASP A 39 -4.67 -6.87 17.25
N TRP A 40 -4.91 -5.98 16.30
CA TRP A 40 -5.67 -4.77 16.57
C TRP A 40 -7.14 -5.10 16.84
N PRO A 41 -7.79 -4.40 17.75
CA PRO A 41 -9.20 -4.64 18.04
C PRO A 41 -10.08 -4.30 16.86
N ASP A 42 -11.26 -4.87 16.81
CA ASP A 42 -12.25 -4.56 15.78
C ASP A 42 -12.60 -3.07 15.81
N VAL A 43 -12.82 -2.51 14.63
CA VAL A 43 -13.20 -1.11 14.47
C VAL A 43 -14.66 -1.02 14.04
N ASN A 44 -15.42 -0.14 14.71
CA ASN A 44 -16.77 0.16 14.27
C ASN A 44 -16.70 1.29 13.24
N VAL A 45 -16.87 0.93 11.97
CA VAL A 45 -16.75 1.90 10.84
C VAL A 45 -17.93 2.87 10.77
N ARG A 46 -18.99 2.63 11.54
CA ARG A 46 -20.09 3.57 11.67
C ARG A 46 -19.75 4.74 12.59
N GLU A 47 -18.70 4.60 13.39
CA GLU A 47 -18.19 5.65 14.26
C GLU A 47 -17.02 6.35 13.56
N PRO A 48 -17.21 7.57 13.05
CA PRO A 48 -16.15 8.27 12.31
C PRO A 48 -14.85 8.44 13.09
N GLU A 49 -14.95 8.65 14.39
CA GLU A 49 -13.76 8.77 15.25
C GLU A 49 -12.93 7.49 15.27
N GLN A 50 -13.58 6.33 15.25
CA GLN A 50 -12.89 5.04 15.20
C GLN A 50 -12.23 4.83 13.83
N VAL A 51 -12.88 5.25 12.76
CA VAL A 51 -12.30 5.20 11.41
C VAL A 51 -11.04 6.06 11.34
N LYS A 52 -11.14 7.29 11.84
CA LYS A 52 -10.02 8.23 11.87
C LYS A 52 -8.85 7.69 12.69
N GLU A 53 -9.13 7.15 13.85
CA GLU A 53 -8.12 6.56 14.73
C GLU A 53 -7.42 5.38 14.04
N ARG A 54 -8.19 4.47 13.44
CA ARG A 54 -7.61 3.30 12.77
C ARG A 54 -6.75 3.70 11.56
N MET A 55 -7.19 4.68 10.77
CA MET A 55 -6.38 5.23 9.69
C MET A 55 -5.05 5.78 10.22
N GLY A 56 -5.12 6.54 11.29
CA GLY A 56 -3.93 7.10 11.94
C GLY A 56 -2.98 6.01 12.42
N MET A 57 -3.52 4.97 13.03
CA MET A 57 -2.73 3.81 13.46
C MET A 57 -2.00 3.15 12.29
N TYR A 58 -2.69 2.94 11.18
CA TYR A 58 -2.09 2.31 10.01
C TYR A 58 -0.95 3.15 9.42
N PHE A 59 -1.19 4.42 9.18
CA PHE A 59 -0.15 5.29 8.60
C PHE A 59 1.02 5.49 9.56
N ALA A 60 0.76 5.57 10.87
CA ALA A 60 1.82 5.64 11.87
C ALA A 60 2.67 4.37 11.89
N LEU A 61 2.04 3.21 11.77
CA LEU A 61 2.75 1.93 11.68
C LEU A 61 3.63 1.87 10.43
N CYS A 62 3.13 2.32 9.28
CA CYS A 62 3.91 2.39 8.06
C CYS A 62 5.13 3.30 8.23
N ALA A 63 4.96 4.46 8.84
CA ALA A 63 6.05 5.39 9.09
C ALA A 63 7.09 4.80 10.08
N GLN A 64 6.61 4.16 11.14
CA GLN A 64 7.48 3.53 12.13
C GLN A 64 8.32 2.40 11.53
N ASP A 65 7.71 1.58 10.70
CA ASP A 65 8.35 0.41 10.10
C ASP A 65 9.06 0.73 8.77
N ASP A 66 9.00 1.98 8.32
CA ASP A 66 9.51 2.40 7.02
C ASP A 66 8.95 1.53 5.88
N MET A 67 7.64 1.37 5.90
CA MET A 67 6.90 0.59 4.92
C MET A 67 6.02 1.49 4.07
N LYS A 68 5.97 1.20 2.77
CA LYS A 68 5.05 1.91 1.87
C LYS A 68 3.61 1.53 2.22
N PRO A 69 2.73 2.51 2.52
CA PRO A 69 1.33 2.20 2.72
C PRO A 69 0.69 1.70 1.41
N SER A 70 -0.28 0.82 1.54
CA SER A 70 -0.98 0.25 0.40
C SER A 70 -2.46 0.09 0.68
N VAL A 71 -3.26 -0.06 -0.39
CA VAL A 71 -4.69 -0.34 -0.25
C VAL A 71 -4.90 -1.68 0.46
N ALA A 72 -4.13 -2.70 0.10
CA ALA A 72 -4.22 -4.01 0.76
C ALA A 72 -3.85 -3.93 2.25
N GLY A 73 -2.82 -3.15 2.60
CA GLY A 73 -2.43 -2.94 3.98
C GLY A 73 -3.50 -2.18 4.77
N MET A 74 -4.08 -1.16 4.17
CA MET A 74 -5.18 -0.41 4.79
C MET A 74 -6.40 -1.31 5.02
N ALA A 75 -6.75 -2.14 4.07
CA ALA A 75 -7.83 -3.11 4.23
C ALA A 75 -7.55 -4.07 5.38
N LEU A 76 -6.34 -4.59 5.48
CA LEU A 76 -5.91 -5.44 6.58
C LEU A 76 -6.05 -4.72 7.93
N ALA A 77 -5.67 -3.44 7.99
CA ALA A 77 -5.80 -2.62 9.19
C ALA A 77 -7.25 -2.49 9.65
N PHE A 78 -8.20 -2.47 8.73
CA PHE A 78 -9.63 -2.44 9.02
C PHE A 78 -10.25 -3.83 9.17
N GLY A 79 -9.48 -4.89 8.97
CA GLY A 79 -9.98 -6.26 9.08
C GLY A 79 -10.90 -6.69 7.95
N VAL A 80 -10.76 -6.10 6.76
CA VAL A 80 -11.61 -6.37 5.60
C VAL A 80 -10.75 -6.59 4.36
N ASP A 81 -11.37 -7.03 3.26
CA ASP A 81 -10.68 -7.14 1.98
C ASP A 81 -10.67 -5.80 1.21
N ARG A 82 -9.88 -5.74 0.15
CA ARG A 82 -9.77 -4.54 -0.69
C ARG A 82 -11.09 -4.14 -1.32
N LYS A 83 -11.89 -5.12 -1.71
CA LYS A 83 -13.19 -4.90 -2.35
C LYS A 83 -14.15 -4.19 -1.39
N THR A 84 -14.17 -4.61 -0.14
CA THR A 84 -15.02 -4.02 0.89
C THR A 84 -14.63 -2.57 1.18
N ILE A 85 -13.34 -2.30 1.36
CA ILE A 85 -12.90 -0.94 1.66
C ILE A 85 -13.11 0.00 0.47
N TRP A 86 -12.95 -0.51 -0.75
CA TRP A 86 -13.26 0.24 -1.96
C TRP A 86 -14.76 0.59 -2.04
N ALA A 87 -15.62 -0.37 -1.74
CA ALA A 87 -17.07 -0.16 -1.71
C ALA A 87 -17.46 0.93 -0.71
N TRP A 88 -16.85 0.92 0.46
CA TRP A 88 -17.08 1.98 1.44
C TRP A 88 -16.67 3.36 0.92
N ALA A 89 -15.50 3.46 0.30
CA ALA A 89 -15.00 4.72 -0.24
C ALA A 89 -15.88 5.27 -1.36
N ASN A 90 -16.47 4.41 -2.17
CA ASN A 90 -17.23 4.78 -3.36
C ASN A 90 -18.75 4.80 -3.16
N GLY A 91 -19.21 4.59 -1.94
CA GLY A 91 -20.62 4.65 -1.61
C GLY A 91 -21.46 3.48 -2.11
N VAL A 92 -20.81 2.39 -2.52
CA VAL A 92 -21.50 1.13 -2.83
C VAL A 92 -21.92 0.53 -1.49
N ASP A 93 -23.18 0.14 -1.36
CA ASP A 93 -23.77 -0.30 -0.08
C ASP A 93 -23.74 0.81 1.00
N SER A 94 -23.91 2.05 0.57
CA SER A 94 -23.81 3.23 1.44
C SER A 94 -24.86 3.29 2.57
N LYS A 95 -25.82 2.38 2.57
CA LYS A 95 -26.89 2.33 3.59
C LYS A 95 -26.36 2.06 5.00
N THR A 96 -25.13 1.55 5.10
CA THR A 96 -24.59 1.11 6.38
C THR A 96 -23.50 2.01 6.94
N LEU A 97 -22.95 2.94 6.12
CA LEU A 97 -21.85 3.79 6.53
C LEU A 97 -22.23 5.29 6.51
N PRO A 98 -22.01 6.02 7.61
CA PRO A 98 -22.21 7.46 7.61
C PRO A 98 -21.34 8.17 6.56
N ALA A 99 -21.83 9.28 6.03
CA ALA A 99 -21.08 10.07 5.05
C ALA A 99 -19.70 10.50 5.56
N GLU A 100 -19.60 10.84 6.83
CA GLU A 100 -18.34 11.25 7.45
C GLU A 100 -17.31 10.12 7.45
N SER A 101 -17.72 8.89 7.80
CA SER A 101 -16.85 7.71 7.71
C SER A 101 -16.40 7.43 6.28
N ARG A 102 -17.31 7.53 5.31
CA ARG A 102 -16.99 7.36 3.89
C ARG A 102 -15.97 8.40 3.42
N ASN A 103 -16.15 9.65 3.82
CA ASN A 103 -15.26 10.73 3.43
C ASN A 103 -13.86 10.54 4.02
N LEU A 104 -13.74 10.03 5.23
CA LEU A 104 -12.46 9.70 5.84
C LEU A 104 -11.73 8.60 5.05
N ILE A 105 -12.46 7.55 4.64
CA ILE A 105 -11.87 6.47 3.84
C ILE A 105 -11.45 6.99 2.46
N LYS A 106 -12.26 7.87 1.84
CA LYS A 106 -11.85 8.55 0.60
C LYS A 106 -10.57 9.35 0.75
N LYS A 107 -10.42 10.07 1.86
CA LYS A 107 -9.19 10.82 2.13
C LYS A 107 -7.99 9.88 2.29
N ALA A 108 -8.18 8.71 2.88
CA ALA A 108 -7.13 7.70 2.96
C ALA A 108 -6.71 7.24 1.56
N TYR A 109 -7.65 7.00 0.66
CA TYR A 109 -7.34 6.69 -0.74
C TYR A 109 -6.57 7.81 -1.43
N GLN A 110 -6.97 9.06 -1.20
CA GLN A 110 -6.26 10.22 -1.76
C GLN A 110 -4.82 10.27 -1.26
N LEU A 111 -4.61 9.99 0.03
CA LEU A 111 -3.27 9.94 0.60
C LEU A 111 -2.44 8.81 -0.02
N LEU A 112 -3.01 7.62 -0.17
CA LEU A 112 -2.35 6.49 -0.82
C LEU A 112 -1.98 6.82 -2.28
N ASN A 113 -2.87 7.48 -2.99
CA ASN A 113 -2.62 7.93 -4.36
C ASN A 113 -1.46 8.93 -4.43
N ALA A 114 -1.45 9.91 -3.55
CA ALA A 114 -0.38 10.89 -3.47
C ALA A 114 0.96 10.25 -3.13
N GLN A 115 0.98 9.28 -2.23
CA GLN A 115 2.18 8.53 -1.90
C GLN A 115 2.68 7.73 -3.11
N MET A 116 1.80 7.08 -3.85
CA MET A 116 2.16 6.32 -5.04
C MET A 116 2.80 7.22 -6.10
N GLU A 117 2.24 8.40 -6.35
CA GLU A 117 2.85 9.37 -7.26
C GLU A 117 4.24 9.79 -6.79
N SER A 118 4.40 10.07 -5.50
CA SER A 118 5.70 10.44 -4.94
C SER A 118 6.74 9.34 -5.14
N TYR A 119 6.35 8.09 -4.94
CA TYR A 119 7.24 6.95 -5.17
C TYR A 119 7.64 6.83 -6.64
N MET A 120 6.70 6.99 -7.56
CA MET A 120 6.99 6.94 -9.00
C MET A 120 7.90 8.09 -9.43
N GLN A 121 7.62 9.33 -8.97
CA GLN A 121 8.40 10.51 -9.31
C GLN A 121 9.82 10.43 -8.78
N ASN A 122 10.02 9.77 -7.66
CA ASN A 122 11.33 9.67 -6.99
C ASN A 122 12.02 8.32 -7.24
N GLY A 123 11.54 7.52 -8.17
CA GLY A 123 12.16 6.27 -8.56
C GLY A 123 12.13 5.19 -7.47
N LYS A 124 11.17 5.25 -6.56
CA LYS A 124 11.05 4.31 -5.42
C LYS A 124 10.14 3.12 -5.74
N ILE A 125 9.49 3.13 -6.87
CA ILE A 125 8.68 2.03 -7.37
C ILE A 125 8.79 2.00 -8.89
N ASN A 126 8.71 0.82 -9.49
CA ASN A 126 8.66 0.68 -10.94
C ASN A 126 7.41 1.40 -11.47
N PRO A 127 7.54 2.36 -12.42
CA PRO A 127 6.39 3.12 -12.91
C PRO A 127 5.29 2.27 -13.54
N VAL A 128 5.65 1.20 -14.24
CA VAL A 128 4.68 0.29 -14.87
C VAL A 128 3.87 -0.42 -13.79
N ALA A 129 4.53 -0.95 -12.78
CA ALA A 129 3.87 -1.59 -11.64
C ALA A 129 3.00 -0.58 -10.88
N GLY A 130 3.47 0.63 -10.69
CA GLY A 130 2.73 1.70 -10.04
C GLY A 130 1.44 2.05 -10.77
N ILE A 131 1.50 2.23 -12.07
CA ILE A 131 0.32 2.51 -12.90
C ILE A 131 -0.69 1.37 -12.82
N PHE A 132 -0.20 0.12 -12.89
CA PHE A 132 -1.05 -1.06 -12.80
C PHE A 132 -1.78 -1.13 -11.46
N LEU A 133 -1.07 -0.89 -10.35
CA LEU A 133 -1.66 -0.86 -9.01
C LEU A 133 -2.70 0.25 -8.87
N MET A 134 -2.42 1.43 -9.40
CA MET A 134 -3.36 2.55 -9.35
C MET A 134 -4.64 2.24 -10.12
N LYS A 135 -4.53 1.63 -11.30
CA LYS A 135 -5.70 1.22 -12.07
C LYS A 135 -6.56 0.20 -11.32
N ASN A 136 -5.92 -0.80 -10.71
CA ASN A 136 -6.65 -1.89 -10.05
C ASN A 136 -7.23 -1.48 -8.70
N ASN A 137 -6.54 -0.60 -7.96
CA ASN A 137 -6.91 -0.28 -6.59
C ASN A 137 -7.63 1.06 -6.45
N MET A 138 -7.42 1.99 -7.38
CA MET A 138 -7.90 3.37 -7.27
C MET A 138 -8.76 3.82 -8.44
N GLY A 139 -9.03 2.94 -9.39
CA GLY A 139 -9.97 3.20 -10.49
C GLY A 139 -9.46 4.11 -11.61
N TYR A 140 -8.16 4.19 -11.79
CA TYR A 140 -7.58 4.94 -12.91
C TYR A 140 -7.66 4.20 -14.22
#